data_78af50f87d82254d026e1175950677cd
#
_entry.id   78af50f87d82254d026e1175950677cd
#
_cell.length_a   1.000
_cell.length_b   1.000
_cell.length_c   1.000
_cell.angle_alpha   90.00
_cell.angle_beta   90.00
_cell.angle_gamma   90.00
#
_symmetry.space_group_name_H-M   'P 1'
#
loop_
_entity.id
_entity.type
_entity.pdbx_description
1 polymer ?
#
loop_
_entity_poly.entity_id
_entity_poly.type
_entity_poly.pdbx_seq_one_letter_code
_entity_poly.pdbx_strand_id
1 'polypeptide(L)'
;TKPPKAGKTHAAPEEKAAPPAPEVPPTPRDATRAEKEEIVYLDLSDLHPFKDHPFGVRDDAEMKSLVESVRNGGVNQPALVRPREGGGYEIIAGHRRQMASQLAGYRNMPCIVRNMTDDEAILAMTDDNLRQRETILPSEKALSLKMQYEAIKHQGARGDSAEAGKLSLESVGQRNGMSVKTVQRYIW
;
A
#
# COMPACT_ATOMS: atom_id res chain seq x y z
N THR A 1 38.96 13.19 -78.06
CA THR A 1 37.69 12.48 -78.17
C THR A 1 37.02 12.40 -76.84
N LYS A 2 35.83 12.84 -76.78
CA LYS A 2 34.99 13.28 -75.69
C LYS A 2 34.36 12.10 -74.96
N PRO A 3 34.11 12.20 -73.64
CA PRO A 3 33.47 11.12 -72.85
C PRO A 3 31.94 11.24 -72.91
N PRO A 4 31.19 10.15 -72.67
CA PRO A 4 29.76 10.20 -72.56
C PRO A 4 29.23 10.36 -71.16
N LYS A 5 28.07 10.90 -71.11
CA LYS A 5 27.26 11.47 -70.05
C LYS A 5 26.81 10.47 -68.94
N ALA A 6 26.62 11.09 -67.78
CA ALA A 6 26.02 10.58 -66.59
C ALA A 6 24.64 9.92 -66.76
N GLY A 7 24.45 8.79 -66.11
CA GLY A 7 23.19 8.11 -65.90
C GLY A 7 22.42 8.71 -64.73
N LYS A 8 21.13 8.87 -64.90
CA LYS A 8 20.16 9.40 -63.96
C LYS A 8 19.99 8.44 -62.80
N THR A 9 20.15 8.91 -61.59
CA THR A 9 19.71 8.27 -60.37
C THR A 9 18.17 8.33 -60.31
N HIS A 10 17.54 7.16 -60.28
CA HIS A 10 16.12 7.02 -59.96
C HIS A 10 15.95 7.24 -58.45
N ALA A 11 15.21 8.29 -58.08
CA ALA A 11 14.72 8.48 -56.75
C ALA A 11 13.63 7.43 -56.47
N ALA A 12 13.78 6.68 -55.39
CA ALA A 12 12.74 5.79 -54.87
C ALA A 12 11.57 6.63 -54.34
N PRO A 13 10.32 6.17 -54.55
CA PRO A 13 9.16 6.91 -54.01
C PRO A 13 9.13 6.83 -52.50
N GLU A 14 9.00 7.98 -51.85
CA GLU A 14 8.68 8.08 -50.42
C GLU A 14 7.37 7.33 -50.13
N GLU A 15 7.51 6.29 -49.35
CA GLU A 15 6.38 5.56 -48.78
C GLU A 15 5.68 6.48 -47.77
N LYS A 16 4.56 7.05 -48.13
CA LYS A 16 3.67 7.79 -47.25
C LYS A 16 3.27 6.86 -46.10
N ALA A 17 3.78 7.13 -44.92
CA ALA A 17 3.33 6.53 -43.66
C ALA A 17 1.81 6.66 -43.55
N ALA A 18 1.14 5.53 -43.42
CA ALA A 18 -0.31 5.49 -43.18
C ALA A 18 -0.61 6.22 -41.85
N PRO A 19 -1.75 6.93 -41.76
CA PRO A 19 -2.13 7.58 -40.50
C PRO A 19 -2.27 6.52 -39.41
N PRO A 20 -1.86 6.85 -38.14
CA PRO A 20 -2.02 5.91 -37.06
C PRO A 20 -3.48 5.52 -36.89
N ALA A 21 -3.75 4.22 -36.75
CA ALA A 21 -5.09 3.71 -36.49
C ALA A 21 -5.65 4.41 -35.23
N PRO A 22 -6.97 4.71 -35.23
CA PRO A 22 -7.57 5.35 -34.04
C PRO A 22 -7.34 4.47 -32.83
N GLU A 23 -6.71 5.07 -31.80
CA GLU A 23 -6.53 4.41 -30.51
C GLU A 23 -7.90 4.07 -29.94
N VAL A 24 -8.20 2.78 -29.88
CA VAL A 24 -9.41 2.29 -29.21
C VAL A 24 -9.23 2.60 -27.73
N PRO A 25 -10.17 3.35 -27.12
CA PRO A 25 -10.06 3.63 -25.69
C PRO A 25 -9.97 2.31 -24.91
N PRO A 26 -9.12 2.25 -23.90
CA PRO A 26 -8.93 1.02 -23.13
C PRO A 26 -10.28 0.60 -22.52
N THR A 27 -10.63 -0.66 -22.70
CA THR A 27 -11.84 -1.23 -22.08
C THR A 27 -11.77 -1.03 -20.57
N PRO A 28 -12.87 -0.62 -19.92
CA PRO A 28 -12.90 -0.49 -18.47
C PRO A 28 -12.45 -1.80 -17.82
N ARG A 29 -11.51 -1.70 -16.88
CA ARG A 29 -11.04 -2.86 -16.13
C ARG A 29 -11.94 -3.05 -14.93
N ASP A 30 -12.21 -4.31 -14.58
CA ASP A 30 -12.88 -4.63 -13.34
C ASP A 30 -12.01 -4.17 -12.14
N ALA A 31 -12.61 -3.44 -11.21
CA ALA A 31 -11.95 -2.95 -10.02
C ALA A 31 -11.75 -4.06 -8.96
N THR A 32 -12.38 -5.21 -9.18
CA THR A 32 -12.24 -6.35 -8.26
C THR A 32 -10.87 -7.02 -8.41
N ARG A 33 -10.33 -7.46 -7.28
CA ARG A 33 -9.13 -8.32 -7.29
C ARG A 33 -9.47 -9.67 -7.93
N ALA A 34 -8.45 -10.33 -8.49
CA ALA A 34 -8.58 -11.65 -9.10
C ALA A 34 -9.16 -12.71 -8.13
N GLU A 35 -8.93 -12.54 -6.83
CA GLU A 35 -9.51 -13.37 -5.78
C GLU A 35 -10.64 -12.61 -5.08
N LYS A 36 -11.79 -13.24 -4.95
CA LYS A 36 -12.90 -12.70 -4.16
C LYS A 36 -12.52 -12.73 -2.68
N GLU A 37 -12.51 -11.57 -2.06
CA GLU A 37 -12.33 -11.47 -0.62
C GLU A 37 -13.68 -11.57 0.07
N GLU A 38 -13.80 -12.52 1.00
CA GLU A 38 -14.99 -12.70 1.81
C GLU A 38 -14.84 -12.04 3.17
N ILE A 39 -15.93 -11.44 3.65
CA ILE A 39 -15.98 -10.92 5.02
C ILE A 39 -16.32 -12.08 5.94
N VAL A 40 -15.43 -12.35 6.88
CA VAL A 40 -15.63 -13.37 7.94
C VAL A 40 -15.71 -12.68 9.30
N TYR A 41 -16.51 -13.21 10.20
CA TYR A 41 -16.62 -12.71 11.57
C TYR A 41 -15.66 -13.51 12.46
N LEU A 42 -14.66 -12.83 13.01
CA LEU A 42 -13.66 -13.44 13.87
C LEU A 42 -13.84 -12.97 15.32
N ASP A 43 -13.64 -13.87 16.25
CA ASP A 43 -13.69 -13.55 17.68
C ASP A 43 -12.56 -12.57 18.03
N LEU A 44 -12.88 -11.55 18.83
CA LEU A 44 -11.91 -10.53 19.22
C LEU A 44 -10.72 -11.11 20.02
N SER A 45 -10.94 -12.24 20.70
CA SER A 45 -9.89 -12.98 21.42
C SER A 45 -8.84 -13.59 20.50
N ASP A 46 -9.18 -13.86 19.24
CA ASP A 46 -8.28 -14.43 18.23
C ASP A 46 -7.51 -13.35 17.44
N LEU A 47 -7.83 -12.08 17.67
CA LEU A 47 -7.23 -10.96 16.98
C LEU A 47 -6.09 -10.38 17.83
N HIS A 48 -4.89 -10.39 17.28
CA HIS A 48 -3.68 -9.89 17.93
C HIS A 48 -3.15 -8.64 17.21
N PRO A 49 -2.59 -7.66 17.93
CA PRO A 49 -1.98 -6.49 17.31
C PRO A 49 -0.76 -6.91 16.48
N PHE A 50 -0.48 -6.15 15.43
CA PHE A 50 0.74 -6.32 14.64
C PHE A 50 1.97 -6.06 15.53
N LYS A 51 3.00 -6.91 15.39
CA LYS A 51 4.27 -6.71 16.10
C LYS A 51 4.87 -5.37 15.71
N ASP A 52 5.33 -4.61 16.71
CA ASP A 52 5.97 -3.31 16.55
C ASP A 52 5.09 -2.27 15.80
N HIS A 53 3.76 -2.33 16.02
CA HIS A 53 2.80 -1.41 15.42
C HIS A 53 3.15 0.05 15.76
N PRO A 54 3.45 0.90 14.76
CA PRO A 54 3.98 2.25 15.01
C PRO A 54 2.95 3.25 15.52
N PHE A 55 1.66 2.95 15.31
CA PHE A 55 0.57 3.88 15.64
C PHE A 55 -0.10 3.49 16.94
N GLY A 56 -0.01 4.37 17.94
CA GLY A 56 -0.73 4.18 19.20
C GLY A 56 -2.25 4.18 18.99
N VAL A 57 -2.94 3.27 19.68
CA VAL A 57 -4.40 3.35 19.83
C VAL A 57 -4.67 4.21 21.07
N ARG A 58 -5.21 5.41 20.87
CA ARG A 58 -5.48 6.37 21.95
C ARG A 58 -6.95 6.34 22.33
N ASP A 59 -7.20 6.48 23.63
CA ASP A 59 -8.54 6.73 24.15
C ASP A 59 -8.80 8.24 24.15
N ASP A 60 -9.09 8.74 22.96
CA ASP A 60 -9.42 10.14 22.69
C ASP A 60 -10.91 10.33 22.37
N ALA A 61 -11.32 11.57 22.12
CA ALA A 61 -12.70 11.90 21.76
C ALA A 61 -13.16 11.18 20.47
N GLU A 62 -12.24 10.96 19.51
CA GLU A 62 -12.52 10.21 18.30
C GLU A 62 -12.77 8.73 18.60
N MET A 63 -12.04 8.14 19.56
CA MET A 63 -12.29 6.77 19.97
C MET A 63 -13.66 6.63 20.62
N LYS A 64 -14.05 7.56 21.48
CA LYS A 64 -15.38 7.58 22.11
C LYS A 64 -16.50 7.67 21.08
N SER A 65 -16.33 8.54 20.10
CA SER A 65 -17.28 8.67 18.97
C SER A 65 -17.35 7.38 18.14
N LEU A 66 -16.20 6.74 17.90
CA LEU A 66 -16.14 5.46 17.19
C LEU A 66 -16.84 4.34 17.98
N VAL A 67 -16.63 4.25 19.29
CA VAL A 67 -17.30 3.28 20.16
C VAL A 67 -18.82 3.47 20.12
N GLU A 68 -19.27 4.71 20.16
CA GLU A 68 -20.71 5.01 20.10
C GLU A 68 -21.30 4.66 18.73
N SER A 69 -20.61 4.98 17.65
CA SER A 69 -20.97 4.55 16.29
C SER A 69 -21.05 3.04 16.15
N VAL A 70 -20.06 2.32 16.66
CA VAL A 70 -20.01 0.85 16.63
C VAL A 70 -21.13 0.26 17.48
N ARG A 71 -21.43 0.86 18.63
CA ARG A 71 -22.51 0.41 19.51
C ARG A 71 -23.89 0.57 18.86
N ASN A 72 -24.09 1.61 18.09
CA ASN A 72 -25.36 1.91 17.44
C ASN A 72 -25.58 1.20 16.12
N GLY A 73 -24.52 1.01 15.32
CA GLY A 73 -24.62 0.49 13.95
C GLY A 73 -23.73 -0.71 13.63
N GLY A 74 -22.97 -1.21 14.60
CA GLY A 74 -21.96 -2.24 14.35
C GLY A 74 -20.72 -1.70 13.63
N VAL A 75 -19.86 -2.61 13.21
CA VAL A 75 -18.63 -2.28 12.45
C VAL A 75 -18.94 -2.30 10.96
N ASN A 76 -18.94 -1.12 10.33
CA ASN A 76 -19.30 -0.98 8.92
C ASN A 76 -18.14 -1.33 7.96
N GLN A 77 -16.90 -1.22 8.41
CA GLN A 77 -15.71 -1.56 7.61
C GLN A 77 -15.00 -2.74 8.23
N PRO A 78 -14.75 -3.83 7.47
CA PRO A 78 -14.00 -4.97 7.99
C PRO A 78 -12.55 -4.58 8.28
N ALA A 79 -11.96 -5.23 9.29
CA ALA A 79 -10.53 -5.17 9.53
C ALA A 79 -9.79 -6.06 8.53
N LEU A 80 -8.56 -5.68 8.17
CA LEU A 80 -7.67 -6.52 7.40
C LEU A 80 -6.77 -7.28 8.36
N VAL A 81 -6.78 -8.61 8.24
CA VAL A 81 -6.01 -9.51 9.10
C VAL A 81 -5.25 -10.54 8.28
N ARG A 82 -4.21 -11.11 8.85
CA ARG A 82 -3.51 -12.27 8.29
C ARG A 82 -3.45 -13.41 9.30
N PRO A 83 -3.37 -14.68 8.85
CA PRO A 83 -3.11 -15.81 9.75
C PRO A 83 -1.77 -15.63 10.47
N ARG A 84 -1.71 -16.01 11.74
CA ARG A 84 -0.53 -15.91 12.59
C ARG A 84 0.04 -17.29 12.86
N GLU A 85 1.38 -17.39 12.87
CA GLU A 85 2.05 -18.58 13.39
C GLU A 85 1.70 -18.74 14.88
N GLY A 86 1.31 -19.95 15.28
CA GLY A 86 0.88 -20.24 16.65
C GLY A 86 -0.62 -20.04 16.91
N GLY A 87 -1.41 -19.71 15.89
CA GLY A 87 -2.86 -19.59 15.95
C GLY A 87 -3.36 -18.16 16.08
N GLY A 88 -4.64 -17.97 15.72
CA GLY A 88 -5.27 -16.67 15.64
C GLY A 88 -4.83 -15.86 14.43
N TYR A 89 -5.14 -14.57 14.49
CA TYR A 89 -4.90 -13.64 13.39
C TYR A 89 -4.20 -12.39 13.88
N GLU A 90 -3.38 -11.82 13.03
CA GLU A 90 -2.69 -10.56 13.28
C GLU A 90 -3.38 -9.43 12.50
N ILE A 91 -3.71 -8.34 13.18
CA ILE A 91 -4.40 -7.20 12.58
C ILE A 91 -3.40 -6.35 11.80
N ILE A 92 -3.66 -6.17 10.52
CA ILE A 92 -2.88 -5.30 9.64
C ILE A 92 -3.49 -3.89 9.60
N ALA A 93 -4.81 -3.80 9.43
CA ALA A 93 -5.56 -2.56 9.46
C ALA A 93 -6.85 -2.74 10.26
N GLY A 94 -7.17 -1.77 11.11
CA GLY A 94 -8.39 -1.79 11.91
C GLY A 94 -8.20 -1.95 13.42
N HIS A 95 -7.02 -1.67 13.97
CA HIS A 95 -6.75 -1.73 15.42
C HIS A 95 -7.72 -0.87 16.23
N ARG A 96 -8.07 0.34 15.77
CA ARG A 96 -9.06 1.19 16.44
C ARG A 96 -10.45 0.57 16.43
N ARG A 97 -10.85 -0.08 15.33
CA ARG A 97 -12.14 -0.78 15.21
C ARG A 97 -12.21 -1.98 16.14
N GLN A 98 -11.12 -2.73 16.31
CA GLN A 98 -11.03 -3.81 17.29
C GLN A 98 -11.25 -3.27 18.71
N MET A 99 -10.54 -2.23 19.11
CA MET A 99 -10.68 -1.63 20.43
C MET A 99 -12.10 -1.09 20.65
N ALA A 100 -12.64 -0.40 19.67
CA ALA A 100 -14.02 0.11 19.73
C ALA A 100 -15.04 -1.03 19.88
N SER A 101 -14.84 -2.15 19.18
CA SER A 101 -15.70 -3.35 19.31
C SER A 101 -15.64 -3.96 20.69
N GLN A 102 -14.45 -4.06 21.29
CA GLN A 102 -14.28 -4.53 22.68
C GLN A 102 -14.99 -3.61 23.67
N LEU A 103 -14.79 -2.30 23.55
CA LEU A 103 -15.41 -1.31 24.43
C LEU A 103 -16.93 -1.22 24.24
N ALA A 104 -17.43 -1.53 23.06
CA ALA A 104 -18.86 -1.61 22.77
C ALA A 104 -19.49 -2.92 23.27
N GLY A 105 -18.70 -3.90 23.75
CA GLY A 105 -19.16 -5.17 24.28
C GLY A 105 -19.45 -6.24 23.22
N TYR A 106 -18.91 -6.12 22.01
CA TYR A 106 -19.02 -7.13 20.98
C TYR A 106 -18.05 -8.29 21.22
N ARG A 107 -18.46 -9.49 20.82
CA ARG A 107 -17.64 -10.70 20.90
C ARG A 107 -16.75 -10.88 19.67
N ASN A 108 -17.24 -10.47 18.51
CA ASN A 108 -16.58 -10.66 17.23
C ASN A 108 -16.65 -9.37 16.40
N MET A 109 -15.91 -9.34 15.31
CA MET A 109 -15.98 -8.24 14.33
C MET A 109 -15.77 -8.76 12.91
N PRO A 110 -16.27 -8.03 11.89
CA PRO A 110 -16.03 -8.39 10.50
C PRO A 110 -14.56 -8.18 10.12
N CYS A 111 -13.97 -9.17 9.46
CA CYS A 111 -12.59 -9.17 9.02
C CYS A 111 -12.49 -9.70 7.60
N ILE A 112 -11.44 -9.27 6.90
CA ILE A 112 -10.97 -9.86 5.65
C ILE A 112 -9.65 -10.54 5.97
N VAL A 113 -9.57 -11.85 5.69
CA VAL A 113 -8.35 -12.64 5.89
C VAL A 113 -7.56 -12.65 4.59
N ARG A 114 -6.31 -12.19 4.67
CA ARG A 114 -5.40 -12.16 3.53
C ARG A 114 -4.05 -12.72 3.92
N ASN A 115 -3.52 -13.64 3.11
CA ASN A 115 -2.16 -14.12 3.29
C ASN A 115 -1.18 -13.04 2.82
N MET A 116 -0.26 -12.67 3.69
CA MET A 116 0.76 -11.65 3.42
C MET A 116 2.07 -12.04 4.06
N THR A 117 3.17 -11.71 3.40
CA THR A 117 4.50 -11.70 4.03
C THR A 117 4.60 -10.55 5.04
N ASP A 118 5.64 -10.55 5.88
CA ASP A 118 5.88 -9.48 6.83
C ASP A 118 6.05 -8.12 6.15
N ASP A 119 6.81 -8.08 5.06
CA ASP A 119 7.04 -6.86 4.29
C ASP A 119 5.74 -6.32 3.65
N GLU A 120 4.93 -7.20 3.07
CA GLU A 120 3.62 -6.82 2.52
C GLU A 120 2.67 -6.30 3.59
N ALA A 121 2.66 -6.92 4.76
CA ALA A 121 1.86 -6.50 5.90
C ALA A 121 2.30 -5.13 6.44
N ILE A 122 3.61 -4.89 6.55
CA ILE A 122 4.18 -3.59 6.95
C ILE A 122 3.76 -2.50 5.96
N LEU A 123 3.88 -2.75 4.66
CA LEU A 123 3.50 -1.78 3.63
C LEU A 123 1.99 -1.49 3.68
N ALA A 124 1.15 -2.51 3.77
CA ALA A 124 -0.30 -2.33 3.85
C ALA A 124 -0.72 -1.55 5.10
N MET A 125 -0.16 -1.89 6.27
CA MET A 125 -0.47 -1.24 7.54
C MET A 125 -0.03 0.23 7.56
N THR A 126 1.17 0.53 7.10
CA THR A 126 1.71 1.89 7.12
C THR A 126 1.04 2.77 6.06
N ASP A 127 0.75 2.25 4.87
CA ASP A 127 0.04 2.98 3.81
C ASP A 127 -1.36 3.40 4.27
N ASP A 128 -2.11 2.48 4.89
CA ASP A 128 -3.46 2.74 5.38
C ASP A 128 -3.45 3.87 6.41
N ASN A 129 -2.57 3.79 7.41
CA ASN A 129 -2.49 4.77 8.47
C ASN A 129 -1.95 6.13 8.00
N LEU A 130 -0.92 6.16 7.14
CA LEU A 130 -0.33 7.41 6.64
C LEU A 130 -1.28 8.19 5.72
N ARG A 131 -2.23 7.50 5.08
CA ARG A 131 -3.23 8.12 4.20
C ARG A 131 -4.52 8.50 4.90
N GLN A 132 -4.96 7.73 5.89
CA GLN A 132 -6.28 7.88 6.51
C GLN A 132 -6.28 8.75 7.76
N ARG A 133 -5.16 8.87 8.46
CA ARG A 133 -5.09 9.69 9.67
C ARG A 133 -4.77 11.14 9.35
N GLU A 134 -5.64 12.05 9.77
CA GLU A 134 -5.41 13.49 9.67
C GLU A 134 -4.28 13.96 10.57
N THR A 135 -4.14 13.34 11.76
CA THR A 135 -3.12 13.71 12.73
C THR A 135 -2.24 12.52 13.08
N ILE A 136 -1.00 12.57 12.61
CA ILE A 136 0.05 11.57 12.91
C ILE A 136 1.17 12.29 13.63
N LEU A 137 1.64 11.71 14.75
CA LEU A 137 2.82 12.25 15.44
C LEU A 137 4.06 12.14 14.54
N PRO A 138 4.97 13.13 14.61
CA PRO A 138 6.23 13.07 13.85
C PRO A 138 7.02 11.78 14.12
N SER A 139 7.01 11.27 15.35
CA SER A 139 7.64 10.01 15.72
C SER A 139 6.98 8.78 15.10
N GLU A 140 5.63 8.74 15.08
CA GLU A 140 4.87 7.67 14.41
C GLU A 140 5.14 7.68 12.91
N LYS A 141 5.19 8.87 12.32
CA LYS A 141 5.50 9.05 10.89
C LYS A 141 6.92 8.61 10.56
N ALA A 142 7.90 9.00 11.38
CA ALA A 142 9.30 8.60 11.21
C ALA A 142 9.46 7.08 11.28
N LEU A 143 8.86 6.45 12.29
CA LEU A 143 8.90 5.00 12.45
C LEU A 143 8.23 4.27 11.27
N SER A 144 7.07 4.74 10.83
CA SER A 144 6.36 4.17 9.68
C SER A 144 7.17 4.25 8.39
N LEU A 145 7.78 5.41 8.09
CA LEU A 145 8.62 5.59 6.91
C LEU A 145 9.88 4.70 6.98
N LYS A 146 10.45 4.52 8.18
CA LYS A 146 11.57 3.61 8.38
C LYS A 146 11.16 2.15 8.14
N MET A 147 10.03 1.72 8.66
CA MET A 147 9.50 0.37 8.44
C MET A 147 9.24 0.12 6.94
N GLN A 148 8.65 1.08 6.21
CA GLN A 148 8.48 0.99 4.76
C GLN A 148 9.82 0.87 4.03
N TYR A 149 10.80 1.66 4.43
CA TYR A 149 12.14 1.63 3.83
C TYR A 149 12.78 0.25 3.99
N GLU A 150 12.76 -0.31 5.19
CA GLU A 150 13.33 -1.64 5.45
C GLU A 150 12.57 -2.74 4.68
N ALA A 151 11.24 -2.71 4.67
CA ALA A 151 10.41 -3.66 3.93
C ALA A 151 10.68 -3.63 2.42
N ILE A 152 10.78 -2.43 1.82
CA ILE A 152 11.09 -2.28 0.39
C ILE A 152 12.54 -2.73 0.11
N LYS A 153 13.46 -2.42 1.01
CA LYS A 153 14.85 -2.87 0.90
C LYS A 153 14.94 -4.39 0.90
N HIS A 154 14.20 -5.08 1.79
CA HIS A 154 14.15 -6.56 1.83
C HIS A 154 13.58 -7.15 0.54
N GLN A 155 12.50 -6.59 0.01
CA GLN A 155 11.88 -7.06 -1.24
C GLN A 155 12.77 -6.84 -2.46
N GLY A 156 13.58 -5.77 -2.48
CA GLY A 156 14.47 -5.41 -3.57
C GLY A 156 15.88 -5.99 -3.46
N ALA A 157 16.25 -6.53 -2.31
CA ALA A 157 17.63 -6.86 -2.01
C ALA A 157 18.06 -8.24 -2.51
N ARG A 158 18.53 -8.28 -3.73
CA ARG A 158 19.60 -9.19 -4.14
C ARG A 158 20.99 -8.54 -4.03
N GLY A 159 21.16 -7.50 -3.23
CA GLY A 159 22.45 -6.86 -3.00
C GLY A 159 22.38 -5.69 -2.03
N ASP A 160 23.28 -5.67 -1.08
CA ASP A 160 23.49 -4.59 -0.10
C ASP A 160 24.24 -3.42 -0.76
N SER A 161 23.75 -2.94 -1.91
CA SER A 161 24.37 -1.84 -2.64
C SER A 161 23.79 -0.48 -2.21
N ALA A 162 24.61 0.56 -2.22
CA ALA A 162 24.18 1.93 -1.99
C ALA A 162 23.06 2.38 -2.97
N GLU A 163 23.02 1.79 -4.17
CA GLU A 163 21.97 1.99 -5.16
C GLU A 163 20.63 1.39 -4.72
N ALA A 164 20.61 0.19 -4.13
CA ALA A 164 19.38 -0.41 -3.62
C ALA A 164 18.76 0.45 -2.51
N GLY A 165 19.57 0.99 -1.61
CA GLY A 165 19.11 1.92 -0.59
C GLY A 165 18.53 3.23 -1.15
N LYS A 166 19.12 3.76 -2.22
CA LYS A 166 18.61 4.95 -2.90
C LYS A 166 17.27 4.70 -3.59
N LEU A 167 17.15 3.58 -4.32
CA LEU A 167 15.90 3.17 -4.95
C LEU A 167 14.79 2.93 -3.92
N SER A 168 15.12 2.36 -2.75
CA SER A 168 14.17 2.16 -1.66
C SER A 168 13.66 3.50 -1.09
N LEU A 169 14.55 4.49 -0.93
CA LEU A 169 14.17 5.85 -0.50
C LEU A 169 13.28 6.56 -1.52
N GLU A 170 13.57 6.42 -2.80
CA GLU A 170 12.74 6.94 -3.89
C GLU A 170 11.35 6.31 -3.87
N SER A 171 11.27 4.99 -3.69
CA SER A 171 10.01 4.26 -3.61
C SER A 171 9.17 4.70 -2.41
N VAL A 172 9.78 4.86 -1.23
CA VAL A 172 9.09 5.41 -0.05
C VAL A 172 8.60 6.83 -0.30
N GLY A 173 9.43 7.66 -0.94
CA GLY A 173 9.07 9.04 -1.30
C GLY A 173 7.85 9.08 -2.23
N GLN A 174 7.86 8.30 -3.30
CA GLN A 174 6.75 8.21 -4.25
C GLN A 174 5.46 7.73 -3.58
N ARG A 175 5.54 6.70 -2.72
CA ARG A 175 4.39 6.17 -1.97
C ARG A 175 3.69 7.23 -1.12
N ASN A 176 4.47 8.10 -0.51
CA ASN A 176 3.99 9.07 0.48
C ASN A 176 3.92 10.51 -0.06
N GLY A 177 4.17 10.74 -1.34
CA GLY A 177 4.17 12.08 -1.94
C GLY A 177 5.26 12.98 -1.38
N MET A 178 6.43 12.43 -1.03
CA MET A 178 7.54 13.13 -0.40
C MET A 178 8.80 13.07 -1.26
N SER A 179 9.65 14.10 -1.13
CA SER A 179 10.99 14.05 -1.72
C SER A 179 11.89 13.06 -0.95
N VAL A 180 12.86 12.45 -1.63
CA VAL A 180 13.88 11.59 -1.03
C VAL A 180 14.55 12.27 0.16
N LYS A 181 14.89 13.55 0.02
CA LYS A 181 15.51 14.34 1.08
C LYS A 181 14.61 14.48 2.32
N THR A 182 13.30 14.61 2.10
CA THR A 182 12.33 14.67 3.21
C THR A 182 12.24 13.33 3.91
N VAL A 183 12.16 12.22 3.17
CA VAL A 183 12.16 10.86 3.73
C VAL A 183 13.41 10.61 4.57
N GLN A 184 14.59 10.96 4.03
CA GLN A 184 15.85 10.84 4.77
C GLN A 184 15.83 11.56 6.12
N ARG A 185 15.30 12.79 6.18
CA ARG A 185 15.21 13.58 7.42
C ARG A 185 14.29 12.95 8.48
N TYR A 186 13.35 12.10 8.08
CA TYR A 186 12.51 11.37 9.03
C TYR A 186 13.15 10.08 9.52
N ILE A 187 13.94 9.41 8.66
CA ILE A 187 14.51 8.10 8.97
C ILE A 187 15.83 8.22 9.75
N TRP A 188 16.60 9.27 9.52
CA TRP A 188 17.88 9.59 10.15
C TRP A 188 17.84 10.94 10.86
#